data_646dd58176c77c772d459b55cf19e7c6
#
_entry.id   646dd58176c77c772d459b55cf19e7c6
#
_cell.length_a   1.000
_cell.length_b   1.000
_cell.length_c   1.000
_cell.angle_alpha   90.00
_cell.angle_beta   90.00
_cell.angle_gamma   90.00
#
_symmetry.space_group_name_H-M   'P 1'
#
loop_
_entity.id
_entity.type
_entity.pdbx_description
1 polymer ?
#
loop_
_entity_poly.entity_id
_entity_poly.type
_entity_poly.pdbx_seq_one_letter_code
_entity_poly.pdbx_strand_id
1 'polypeptide(L)'
;MKITILTTSCLVFCAVVFGQTSVNASGGETSNASGSVSYSIGQVAYQSVSNTSGSVSQGVQHAFEISTLSLEENKFNFTLNAFPNPTTENLNLRVGNYKQEKLAYKLIDLEGKVISEAPMLSEETTIDMKQLPVATYFVEVLNKEKKVQTFKIIKNQ
;
A
#
# COMPACT_ATOMS: atom_id res chain seq x y z
N MET A 1 -29.54 -28.19 43.15
CA MET A 1 -29.62 -26.82 43.68
C MET A 1 -28.37 -25.98 43.41
N LYS A 2 -27.12 -26.45 43.55
CA LYS A 2 -25.91 -25.67 43.25
C LYS A 2 -25.70 -25.34 41.74
N ILE A 3 -26.06 -26.27 40.86
CA ILE A 3 -25.95 -26.11 39.39
C ILE A 3 -26.94 -25.07 38.85
N THR A 4 -28.18 -25.09 39.36
CA THR A 4 -29.24 -24.14 38.97
C THR A 4 -28.87 -22.69 39.37
N ILE A 5 -28.24 -22.50 40.53
CA ILE A 5 -27.78 -21.17 40.97
C ILE A 5 -26.62 -20.66 40.07
N LEU A 6 -25.71 -21.57 39.68
CA LEU A 6 -24.57 -21.22 38.81
C LEU A 6 -25.04 -20.84 37.40
N THR A 7 -25.99 -21.57 36.83
CA THR A 7 -26.56 -21.28 35.49
C THR A 7 -27.34 -19.96 35.49
N THR A 8 -28.13 -19.70 36.55
CA THR A 8 -28.88 -18.44 36.67
C THR A 8 -27.92 -17.23 36.82
N SER A 9 -26.82 -17.38 37.57
CA SER A 9 -25.80 -16.35 37.73
C SER A 9 -25.08 -16.04 36.41
N CYS A 10 -24.80 -17.07 35.59
CA CYS A 10 -24.15 -16.89 34.27
C CYS A 10 -25.10 -16.20 33.29
N LEU A 11 -26.39 -16.49 33.34
CA LEU A 11 -27.39 -15.87 32.46
C LEU A 11 -27.61 -14.39 32.78
N VAL A 12 -27.56 -14.00 34.05
CA VAL A 12 -27.67 -12.60 34.48
C VAL A 12 -26.44 -11.82 34.11
N PHE A 13 -25.24 -12.43 34.10
CA PHE A 13 -24.00 -11.76 33.71
C PHE A 13 -23.93 -11.46 32.22
N CYS A 14 -24.49 -12.31 31.35
CA CYS A 14 -24.59 -12.06 29.90
C CYS A 14 -25.50 -10.90 29.52
N ALA A 15 -26.45 -10.52 30.34
CA ALA A 15 -27.42 -9.46 30.05
C ALA A 15 -26.84 -8.02 30.23
N VAL A 16 -25.63 -7.88 30.80
CA VAL A 16 -25.01 -6.57 31.11
C VAL A 16 -23.95 -6.16 30.13
N VAL A 17 -23.74 -6.92 29.06
CA VAL A 17 -22.78 -6.54 28.01
C VAL A 17 -23.49 -5.64 27.00
N PHE A 18 -23.71 -4.39 27.39
CA PHE A 18 -23.98 -3.33 26.40
C PHE A 18 -22.66 -2.97 25.73
N GLY A 19 -22.59 -3.20 24.41
CA GLY A 19 -21.49 -2.72 23.62
C GLY A 19 -21.33 -1.22 23.83
N GLN A 20 -20.09 -0.76 23.96
CA GLN A 20 -19.77 0.64 24.13
C GLN A 20 -20.25 1.42 22.90
N THR A 21 -21.34 2.14 23.02
CA THR A 21 -21.79 3.11 22.02
C THR A 21 -21.18 4.45 22.36
N SER A 22 -20.41 5.01 21.40
CA SER A 22 -19.94 6.38 21.54
C SER A 22 -21.08 7.35 21.28
N VAL A 23 -21.28 8.30 22.17
CA VAL A 23 -22.23 9.37 21.99
C VAL A 23 -21.57 10.55 21.27
N ASN A 24 -21.74 10.62 19.97
CA ASN A 24 -21.36 11.81 19.17
C ASN A 24 -22.62 12.62 18.87
N ALA A 25 -22.61 13.92 19.18
CA ALA A 25 -23.75 14.78 18.92
C ALA A 25 -23.87 15.12 17.41
N SER A 26 -22.77 15.30 16.72
CA SER A 26 -22.69 15.55 15.26
C SER A 26 -21.27 15.33 14.75
N GLY A 27 -21.12 15.04 13.47
CA GLY A 27 -19.83 14.90 12.80
C GLY A 27 -19.98 14.86 11.28
N GLY A 28 -18.87 15.00 10.57
CA GLY A 28 -18.83 14.90 9.12
C GLY A 28 -17.44 14.58 8.62
N GLU A 29 -17.38 14.09 7.39
CA GLU A 29 -16.16 13.79 6.67
C GLU A 29 -16.22 14.39 5.27
N THR A 30 -15.12 14.96 4.84
CA THR A 30 -14.93 15.46 3.46
C THR A 30 -13.57 15.01 2.98
N SER A 31 -13.52 14.40 1.80
CA SER A 31 -12.28 13.95 1.15
C SER A 31 -12.17 14.48 -0.26
N ASN A 32 -10.94 14.83 -0.67
CA ASN A 32 -10.59 15.20 -2.03
C ASN A 32 -9.22 14.61 -2.41
N ALA A 33 -8.74 14.91 -3.64
CA ALA A 33 -7.46 14.41 -4.14
C ALA A 33 -6.23 14.86 -3.31
N SER A 34 -6.38 15.89 -2.45
CA SER A 34 -5.30 16.46 -1.65
C SER A 34 -5.35 16.04 -0.17
N GLY A 35 -6.42 15.36 0.27
CA GLY A 35 -6.55 14.89 1.65
C GLY A 35 -8.01 14.74 2.10
N SER A 36 -8.17 14.24 3.32
CA SER A 36 -9.46 14.10 4.00
C SER A 36 -9.47 14.86 5.32
N VAL A 37 -10.63 15.43 5.66
CA VAL A 37 -10.88 16.09 6.93
C VAL A 37 -12.13 15.49 7.55
N SER A 38 -11.99 14.95 8.77
CA SER A 38 -13.10 14.46 9.57
C SER A 38 -13.24 15.34 10.82
N TYR A 39 -14.47 15.65 11.20
CA TYR A 39 -14.73 16.38 12.44
C TYR A 39 -15.88 15.76 13.20
N SER A 40 -15.85 15.89 14.52
CA SER A 40 -16.95 15.53 15.41
C SER A 40 -17.17 16.63 16.44
N ILE A 41 -18.46 16.91 16.73
CA ILE A 41 -18.87 17.92 17.68
C ILE A 41 -19.49 17.22 18.90
N GLY A 42 -19.24 17.74 20.09
CA GLY A 42 -19.79 17.20 21.34
C GLY A 42 -18.88 16.15 22.03
N GLN A 43 -17.64 16.01 21.62
CA GLN A 43 -16.65 15.21 22.34
C GLN A 43 -16.06 15.99 23.53
N VAL A 44 -15.99 15.33 24.68
CA VAL A 44 -15.42 15.91 25.92
C VAL A 44 -13.90 15.89 25.88
N ALA A 45 -13.28 15.01 25.09
CA ALA A 45 -11.85 14.89 24.91
C ALA A 45 -11.50 14.65 23.44
N TYR A 46 -10.58 15.45 22.89
CA TYR A 46 -10.26 15.46 21.44
C TYR A 46 -8.76 15.64 21.13
N GLN A 47 -7.91 15.54 22.14
CA GLN A 47 -6.46 15.77 21.94
C GLN A 47 -5.73 14.49 21.56
N SER A 48 -4.82 14.61 20.61
CA SER A 48 -3.88 13.56 20.26
C SER A 48 -2.46 14.05 20.51
N VAL A 49 -1.67 13.24 21.18
CA VAL A 49 -0.26 13.50 21.45
C VAL A 49 0.55 12.39 20.79
N SER A 50 1.50 12.75 19.95
CA SER A 50 2.40 11.80 19.29
C SER A 50 3.87 12.16 19.53
N ASN A 51 4.71 11.16 19.69
CA ASN A 51 6.16 11.28 19.72
C ASN A 51 6.81 10.11 18.97
N THR A 52 8.15 10.06 18.94
CA THR A 52 8.91 9.01 18.24
C THR A 52 8.69 7.59 18.80
N SER A 53 8.11 7.46 20.00
CA SER A 53 7.90 6.17 20.67
C SER A 53 6.43 5.71 20.62
N GLY A 54 5.50 6.56 20.16
CA GLY A 54 4.09 6.20 20.04
C GLY A 54 3.15 7.40 20.03
N SER A 55 1.86 7.12 19.84
CA SER A 55 0.80 8.12 19.86
C SER A 55 -0.33 7.72 20.80
N VAL A 56 -0.92 8.69 21.47
CA VAL A 56 -2.12 8.54 22.30
C VAL A 56 -3.17 9.53 21.82
N SER A 57 -4.34 9.01 21.42
CA SER A 57 -5.48 9.83 21.00
C SER A 57 -6.59 9.69 22.02
N GLN A 58 -7.15 10.83 22.44
CA GLN A 58 -8.33 10.91 23.29
C GLN A 58 -9.55 11.12 22.41
N GLY A 59 -10.67 10.53 22.78
CA GLY A 59 -11.94 10.65 22.08
C GLY A 59 -12.39 9.34 21.46
N VAL A 60 -13.41 9.41 20.59
CA VAL A 60 -13.89 8.23 19.87
C VAL A 60 -12.96 7.91 18.71
N GLN A 61 -12.23 6.85 18.85
CA GLN A 61 -11.36 6.35 17.79
C GLN A 61 -12.19 5.60 16.77
N HIS A 62 -12.43 6.21 15.61
CA HIS A 62 -12.70 5.43 14.43
C HIS A 62 -11.37 4.85 13.97
N ALA A 63 -11.25 3.53 14.01
CA ALA A 63 -10.07 2.81 13.58
C ALA A 63 -9.93 2.87 12.04
N PHE A 64 -9.55 4.03 11.52
CA PHE A 64 -8.94 4.14 10.21
C PHE A 64 -7.48 4.52 10.40
N GLU A 65 -6.71 3.56 10.84
CA GLU A 65 -5.29 3.63 10.60
C GLU A 65 -5.10 3.33 9.11
N ILE A 66 -5.04 4.40 8.30
CA ILE A 66 -4.38 4.29 7.01
C ILE A 66 -2.91 4.15 7.37
N SER A 67 -2.50 2.94 7.69
CA SER A 67 -1.10 2.57 7.61
C SER A 67 -0.74 2.69 6.13
N THR A 68 -0.37 3.89 5.69
CA THR A 68 0.46 3.99 4.51
C THR A 68 1.67 3.14 4.87
N LEU A 69 1.72 1.94 4.32
CA LEU A 69 2.96 1.19 4.23
C LEU A 69 3.91 2.17 3.55
N SER A 70 4.66 2.89 4.35
CA SER A 70 5.83 3.62 3.90
C SER A 70 6.67 2.57 3.23
N LEU A 71 6.62 2.53 1.90
CA LEU A 71 7.71 1.94 1.16
C LEU A 71 8.93 2.64 1.76
N GLU A 72 9.75 1.90 2.49
CA GLU A 72 11.07 2.40 2.86
C GLU A 72 11.60 3.01 1.57
N GLU A 73 11.72 4.34 1.53
CA GLU A 73 12.48 4.99 0.48
C GLU A 73 13.89 4.49 0.62
N ASN A 74 14.14 3.32 0.03
CA ASN A 74 15.50 2.89 -0.20
C ASN A 74 16.08 3.95 -1.12
N LYS A 75 16.81 4.89 -0.55
CA LYS A 75 17.55 5.91 -1.29
C LYS A 75 18.65 5.21 -2.08
N PHE A 76 18.24 4.62 -3.20
CA PHE A 76 19.18 4.12 -4.17
C PHE A 76 19.85 5.32 -4.83
N ASN A 77 21.16 5.27 -4.99
CA ASN A 77 21.93 6.33 -5.65
C ASN A 77 21.81 6.28 -7.18
N PHE A 78 20.81 5.56 -7.72
CA PHE A 78 20.54 5.46 -9.15
C PHE A 78 19.08 5.83 -9.44
N THR A 79 18.81 6.26 -10.66
CA THR A 79 17.47 6.56 -11.16
C THR A 79 17.04 5.50 -12.17
N LEU A 80 15.75 5.21 -12.22
CA LEU A 80 15.20 4.23 -13.16
C LEU A 80 14.16 4.92 -14.04
N ASN A 81 14.21 4.65 -15.34
CA ASN A 81 13.26 5.14 -16.32
C ASN A 81 12.86 4.01 -17.27
N ALA A 82 11.59 3.95 -17.65
CA ALA A 82 11.06 3.02 -18.62
C ALA A 82 10.42 3.81 -19.77
N PHE A 83 10.87 3.59 -21.00
CA PHE A 83 10.38 4.31 -22.19
C PHE A 83 10.51 3.49 -23.47
N PRO A 84 9.68 3.74 -24.48
CA PRO A 84 8.51 4.61 -24.47
C PRO A 84 7.34 4.02 -23.67
N ASN A 85 6.46 4.86 -23.18
CA ASN A 85 5.21 4.44 -22.56
C ASN A 85 4.11 5.41 -23.01
N PRO A 86 3.18 5.01 -23.89
CA PRO A 86 2.96 3.66 -24.43
C PRO A 86 4.08 3.14 -25.32
N THR A 87 4.16 1.80 -25.42
CA THR A 87 5.11 1.08 -26.29
C THR A 87 4.37 0.20 -27.31
N THR A 88 5.02 -0.06 -28.45
CA THR A 88 4.51 -0.97 -29.50
C THR A 88 5.36 -2.23 -29.62
N GLU A 89 6.66 -2.08 -29.79
CA GLU A 89 7.57 -3.20 -30.04
C GLU A 89 8.57 -3.44 -28.94
N ASN A 90 9.22 -2.38 -28.46
CA ASN A 90 10.31 -2.48 -27.50
C ASN A 90 10.11 -1.50 -26.36
N LEU A 91 10.45 -1.94 -25.17
CA LEU A 91 10.51 -1.12 -23.98
C LEU A 91 11.95 -1.07 -23.49
N ASN A 92 12.48 0.12 -23.30
CA ASN A 92 13.82 0.33 -22.77
C ASN A 92 13.75 0.71 -21.28
N LEU A 93 14.49 -0.04 -20.48
CA LEU A 93 14.76 0.30 -19.07
C LEU A 93 16.13 0.96 -18.98
N ARG A 94 16.17 2.20 -18.51
CA ARG A 94 17.42 2.94 -18.32
C ARG A 94 17.69 3.19 -16.85
N VAL A 95 18.92 2.89 -16.45
CA VAL A 95 19.45 3.15 -15.11
C VAL A 95 20.40 4.34 -15.17
N GLY A 96 20.02 5.44 -14.53
CA GLY A 96 20.93 6.58 -14.39
C GLY A 96 21.83 6.40 -13.17
N ASN A 97 23.09 6.80 -13.27
CA ASN A 97 24.13 6.59 -12.25
C ASN A 97 24.42 5.11 -11.94
N TYR A 98 24.36 4.25 -12.96
CA TYR A 98 24.61 2.81 -12.81
C TYR A 98 26.05 2.55 -12.37
N LYS A 99 26.23 1.85 -11.25
CA LYS A 99 27.54 1.47 -10.69
C LYS A 99 27.67 -0.05 -10.58
N GLN A 100 27.20 -0.78 -11.60
CA GLN A 100 27.21 -2.24 -11.65
C GLN A 100 26.38 -2.90 -10.50
N GLU A 101 25.30 -2.26 -10.10
CA GLU A 101 24.32 -2.87 -9.18
C GLU A 101 23.75 -4.15 -9.80
N LYS A 102 23.52 -5.15 -8.96
CA LYS A 102 22.89 -6.43 -9.39
C LYS A 102 21.38 -6.21 -9.53
N LEU A 103 20.99 -5.58 -10.63
CA LEU A 103 19.59 -5.33 -10.95
C LEU A 103 19.05 -6.46 -11.85
N ALA A 104 17.77 -6.74 -11.68
CA ALA A 104 16.98 -7.61 -12.55
C ALA A 104 15.63 -6.99 -12.81
N TYR A 105 15.01 -7.32 -13.93
CA TYR A 105 13.61 -6.93 -14.17
C TYR A 105 12.72 -8.17 -14.26
N LYS A 106 11.43 -7.98 -13.91
CA LYS A 106 10.33 -8.92 -14.14
C LYS A 106 9.23 -8.20 -14.89
N LEU A 107 8.84 -8.73 -16.04
CA LEU A 107 7.68 -8.29 -16.79
C LEU A 107 6.48 -9.15 -16.38
N ILE A 108 5.41 -8.52 -15.92
CA ILE A 108 4.25 -9.18 -15.31
C ILE A 108 2.98 -8.67 -16.00
N ASP A 109 2.01 -9.54 -16.23
CA ASP A 109 0.69 -9.16 -16.72
C ASP A 109 -0.25 -8.70 -15.61
N LEU A 110 -1.50 -8.36 -15.97
CA LEU A 110 -2.53 -7.93 -15.02
C LEU A 110 -2.96 -9.03 -14.04
N GLU A 111 -2.74 -10.29 -14.39
CA GLU A 111 -3.08 -11.44 -13.55
C GLU A 111 -1.96 -11.80 -12.56
N GLY A 112 -0.82 -11.10 -12.65
CA GLY A 112 0.35 -11.35 -11.81
C GLY A 112 1.29 -12.45 -12.34
N LYS A 113 1.07 -12.93 -13.57
CA LYS A 113 1.91 -13.92 -14.20
C LYS A 113 3.19 -13.28 -14.73
N VAL A 114 4.34 -13.85 -14.38
CA VAL A 114 5.63 -13.42 -14.92
C VAL A 114 5.77 -13.91 -16.35
N ILE A 115 5.93 -12.97 -17.28
CA ILE A 115 6.10 -13.22 -18.73
C ILE A 115 7.57 -13.35 -19.06
N SER A 116 8.41 -12.48 -18.51
CA SER A 116 9.86 -12.45 -18.74
C SER A 116 10.58 -11.95 -17.51
N GLU A 117 11.75 -12.50 -17.28
CA GLU A 117 12.65 -12.08 -16.21
C GLU A 117 14.10 -12.19 -16.70
N ALA A 118 14.90 -11.15 -16.49
CA ALA A 118 16.32 -11.20 -16.83
C ALA A 118 17.14 -10.21 -15.98
N PRO A 119 18.45 -10.47 -15.82
CA PRO A 119 19.35 -9.51 -15.19
C PRO A 119 19.58 -8.30 -16.12
N MET A 120 19.73 -7.13 -15.49
CA MET A 120 20.15 -5.92 -16.17
C MET A 120 21.68 -5.80 -16.07
N LEU A 121 22.35 -5.96 -17.19
CA LEU A 121 23.82 -6.03 -17.26
C LEU A 121 24.47 -4.73 -17.69
N SER A 122 23.66 -3.74 -18.07
CA SER A 122 24.12 -2.45 -18.59
C SER A 122 23.20 -1.31 -18.15
N GLU A 123 23.59 -0.08 -18.42
CA GLU A 123 22.77 1.11 -18.15
C GLU A 123 21.44 1.12 -18.88
N GLU A 124 21.35 0.42 -20.01
CA GLU A 124 20.13 0.31 -20.79
C GLU A 124 19.85 -1.15 -21.13
N THR A 125 18.62 -1.58 -20.90
CA THR A 125 18.15 -2.94 -21.17
C THR A 125 16.86 -2.84 -21.97
N THR A 126 16.83 -3.51 -23.14
CA THR A 126 15.65 -3.54 -24.00
C THR A 126 14.84 -4.81 -23.73
N ILE A 127 13.56 -4.64 -23.54
CA ILE A 127 12.56 -5.71 -23.37
C ILE A 127 11.76 -5.81 -24.65
N ASP A 128 11.72 -6.97 -25.29
CA ASP A 128 10.92 -7.22 -26.47
C ASP A 128 9.44 -7.40 -26.10
N MET A 129 8.59 -6.52 -26.65
CA MET A 129 7.15 -6.53 -26.42
C MET A 129 6.36 -6.94 -27.68
N LYS A 130 7.02 -7.25 -28.81
CA LYS A 130 6.40 -7.48 -30.12
C LYS A 130 5.32 -8.54 -30.10
N GLN A 131 5.58 -9.65 -29.45
CA GLN A 131 4.71 -10.82 -29.43
C GLN A 131 3.62 -10.76 -28.34
N LEU A 132 3.63 -9.71 -27.54
CA LEU A 132 2.67 -9.56 -26.45
C LEU A 132 1.38 -8.91 -26.93
N PRO A 133 0.23 -9.35 -26.42
CA PRO A 133 -1.05 -8.72 -26.69
C PRO A 133 -1.10 -7.24 -26.27
N VAL A 134 -1.98 -6.46 -26.90
CA VAL A 134 -2.31 -5.10 -26.47
C VAL A 134 -2.95 -5.17 -25.08
N ALA A 135 -2.23 -4.71 -24.06
CA ALA A 135 -2.65 -4.76 -22.67
C ALA A 135 -1.82 -3.81 -21.80
N THR A 136 -2.17 -3.75 -20.53
CA THR A 136 -1.32 -3.15 -19.50
C THR A 136 -0.43 -4.22 -18.89
N TYR A 137 0.84 -3.89 -18.73
CA TYR A 137 1.86 -4.72 -18.11
C TYR A 137 2.52 -3.97 -16.95
N PHE A 138 3.16 -4.71 -16.07
CA PHE A 138 3.98 -4.15 -15.01
C PHE A 138 5.42 -4.63 -15.18
N VAL A 139 6.35 -3.69 -15.08
CA VAL A 139 7.78 -4.01 -15.01
C VAL A 139 8.26 -3.72 -13.61
N GLU A 140 8.62 -4.74 -12.90
CA GLU A 140 9.25 -4.65 -11.59
C GLU A 140 10.77 -4.71 -11.74
N VAL A 141 11.45 -3.74 -11.16
CA VAL A 141 12.91 -3.76 -11.05
C VAL A 141 13.30 -4.18 -9.65
N LEU A 142 14.21 -5.14 -9.56
CA LEU A 142 14.69 -5.73 -8.32
C LEU A 142 16.19 -5.47 -8.15
N ASN A 143 16.62 -5.26 -6.93
CA ASN A 143 18.02 -5.27 -6.52
C ASN A 143 18.23 -6.37 -5.49
N LYS A 144 19.00 -7.42 -5.84
CA LYS A 144 19.22 -8.60 -4.97
C LYS A 144 17.88 -9.15 -4.40
N GLU A 145 16.91 -9.38 -5.27
CA GLU A 145 15.56 -9.89 -4.96
C GLU A 145 14.63 -8.90 -4.22
N LYS A 146 15.14 -7.75 -3.77
CA LYS A 146 14.31 -6.71 -3.17
C LYS A 146 13.74 -5.81 -4.26
N LYS A 147 12.41 -5.63 -4.27
CA LYS A 147 11.73 -4.73 -5.21
C LYS A 147 12.20 -3.29 -4.96
N VAL A 148 12.64 -2.63 -6.03
CA VAL A 148 13.09 -1.25 -6.04
C VAL A 148 12.01 -0.32 -6.57
N GLN A 149 11.48 -0.66 -7.75
CA GLN A 149 10.49 0.17 -8.45
C GLN A 149 9.62 -0.68 -9.36
N THR A 150 8.38 -0.22 -9.56
CA THR A 150 7.42 -0.82 -10.51
C THR A 150 6.96 0.24 -11.49
N PHE A 151 6.97 -0.11 -12.79
CA PHE A 151 6.46 0.72 -13.87
C PHE A 151 5.19 0.10 -14.43
N LYS A 152 4.15 0.89 -14.61
CA LYS A 152 2.97 0.52 -15.38
C LYS A 152 3.24 0.84 -16.85
N ILE A 153 3.18 -0.14 -17.72
CA ILE A 153 3.45 -0.04 -19.16
C ILE A 153 2.17 -0.31 -19.93
N ILE A 154 1.87 0.55 -20.90
CA ILE A 154 0.75 0.39 -21.80
C ILE A 154 1.30 -0.09 -23.14
N LYS A 155 0.91 -1.31 -23.55
CA LYS A 155 1.24 -1.88 -24.87
C LYS A 155 0.14 -1.51 -25.86
N ASN A 156 0.51 -0.80 -26.88
CA ASN A 156 -0.35 -0.49 -28.03
C ASN A 156 -0.05 -1.42 -29.22
N GLN A 157 -0.84 -1.26 -30.28
CA GLN A 157 -0.61 -1.96 -31.55
C GLN A 157 0.66 -1.46 -32.24
#